data_396373a8d5f40dbe828f4a48e7fd8d9c
#
_entry.id   396373a8d5f40dbe828f4a48e7fd8d9c
#
_cell.length_a   1.000
_cell.length_b   1.000
_cell.length_c   1.000
_cell.angle_alpha   90.00
_cell.angle_beta   90.00
_cell.angle_gamma   90.00
#
_symmetry.space_group_name_H-M   'P 1'
#
loop_
_entity.id
_entity.type
_entity.pdbx_description
1 polymer ?
#
loop_
_entity_poly.entity_id
_entity_poly.type
_entity_poly.pdbx_seq_one_letter_code
_entity_poly.pdbx_strand_id
1 'polypeptide(L)'
;MKNTITLVLILALGLATAGLVQAATITVGPGAGYDFGTIQAGIDAANDGDVVLVASGEYVIIEPMTFRGKAITVKSEAGSDETTIRMGTPADTNRGSVVVFENGETTESVLEGFDVTGGTGSWESSENAYAGGGIYFDASSGTVRNCTIVQNSANDGGGGVLVYSDSSAILSNCVIRGNSTTKESGGGVLCWENSSATLTNCTVSENSAGYSGGGLFCGKGSSMTVTGCIIRDNSSIMTTMAGGGGAQCYLDSSLTMTDCLIADNYSGCVGGGVFCSSDASVTVTNCVIVGNTARWGGGLGGWAPTSTTTVSNCTIWGNSANTDGGGVGCYDGASAMVTNSIVWGNTSPKGNEIYLEQAPTECGVTYSNVAGGQAGVTVEGGSRLNWGEDNIDVDPLFADPDTGNYHLKSQAGRWDNDSQTWVQDDVTSPCIDAGDPMSPIGWELFPNGGFVNMGAYAGTVEASKSYFGEPVCEIIVAGDINGDGHVNRADLEIMALHWTDEGPLPLP
;
A
#
# COMPACT_ATOMS: atom_id res chain seq x y z
N MET A 1 6.04 34.03 77.21
CA MET A 1 6.49 34.83 76.07
C MET A 1 7.34 33.92 75.19
N LYS A 2 6.81 33.37 74.14
CA LYS A 2 7.51 32.56 73.13
C LYS A 2 7.39 33.26 71.81
N ASN A 3 8.50 33.78 71.32
CA ASN A 3 8.58 34.39 69.99
C ASN A 3 8.68 33.29 68.95
N THR A 4 7.69 33.23 68.08
CA THR A 4 7.70 32.39 66.91
C THR A 4 8.20 33.21 65.67
N ILE A 5 9.39 32.87 65.21
CA ILE A 5 9.95 33.46 63.97
C ILE A 5 9.39 32.67 62.79
N THR A 6 8.58 33.32 62.00
CA THR A 6 8.07 32.73 60.70
C THR A 6 9.09 33.00 59.62
N LEU A 7 9.75 31.94 59.17
CA LEU A 7 10.66 31.97 57.99
C LEU A 7 9.82 31.91 56.69
N VAL A 8 9.78 32.98 55.95
CA VAL A 8 9.16 33.02 54.63
C VAL A 8 10.19 32.56 53.59
N LEU A 9 10.00 31.37 53.05
CA LEU A 9 10.80 30.84 51.94
C LEU A 9 10.21 31.36 50.63
N ILE A 10 10.86 32.30 49.99
CA ILE A 10 10.49 32.75 48.61
C ILE A 10 11.13 31.77 47.63
N LEU A 11 10.31 30.89 47.06
CA LEU A 11 10.71 30.02 45.94
C LEU A 11 10.62 30.84 44.69
N ALA A 12 11.73 31.30 44.14
CA ALA A 12 11.80 31.92 42.84
C ALA A 12 11.68 30.80 41.76
N LEU A 13 10.49 30.62 41.20
CA LEU A 13 10.28 29.78 40.03
C LEU A 13 10.86 30.54 38.83
N GLY A 14 12.06 30.19 38.40
CA GLY A 14 12.59 30.61 37.11
C GLY A 14 11.76 29.97 35.99
N LEU A 15 10.79 30.68 35.43
CA LEU A 15 10.25 30.34 34.12
C LEU A 15 11.37 30.54 33.07
N ALA A 16 12.00 29.48 32.66
CA ALA A 16 12.71 29.47 31.38
C ALA A 16 11.67 29.69 30.31
N THR A 17 11.57 30.91 29.81
CA THR A 17 10.90 31.18 28.53
C THR A 17 11.74 30.49 27.45
N ALA A 18 11.41 29.26 27.09
CA ALA A 18 11.82 28.72 25.80
C ALA A 18 11.23 29.70 24.76
N GLY A 19 12.06 30.61 24.25
CA GLY A 19 11.67 31.44 23.15
C GLY A 19 11.25 30.47 22.02
N LEU A 20 10.02 30.64 21.51
CA LEU A 20 9.63 29.98 20.28
C LEU A 20 10.63 30.47 19.23
N VAL A 21 11.62 29.63 18.90
CA VAL A 21 12.49 29.87 17.75
C VAL A 21 11.56 29.76 16.55
N GLN A 22 11.27 30.89 15.92
CA GLN A 22 10.48 30.91 14.69
C GLN A 22 11.29 30.20 13.62
N ALA A 23 10.69 29.18 12.99
CA ALA A 23 11.30 28.47 11.88
C ALA A 23 11.76 29.48 10.80
N ALA A 24 13.04 29.43 10.47
CA ALA A 24 13.60 30.26 9.42
C ALA A 24 13.40 29.62 8.05
N THR A 25 13.32 30.44 7.00
CA THR A 25 13.37 29.95 5.62
C THR A 25 14.74 30.33 5.05
N ILE A 26 15.50 29.32 4.67
CA ILE A 26 16.80 29.44 4.01
C ILE A 26 16.59 29.18 2.53
N THR A 27 16.96 30.12 1.68
CA THR A 27 16.72 30.02 0.24
C THR A 27 17.94 29.49 -0.50
N VAL A 28 17.69 28.55 -1.43
CA VAL A 28 18.73 27.92 -2.26
C VAL A 28 18.37 28.09 -3.73
N GLY A 29 19.33 28.59 -4.52
CA GLY A 29 19.12 28.75 -5.96
C GLY A 29 20.33 29.30 -6.70
N PRO A 30 20.28 29.32 -8.05
CA PRO A 30 21.35 29.85 -8.85
C PRO A 30 21.32 31.40 -8.83
N GLY A 31 22.42 32.05 -8.38
CA GLY A 31 22.60 33.48 -8.48
C GLY A 31 22.54 34.24 -7.15
N ALA A 32 22.68 35.59 -7.25
CA ALA A 32 22.93 36.46 -6.10
C ALA A 32 21.68 36.80 -5.23
N GLY A 33 20.54 36.23 -5.51
CA GLY A 33 19.28 36.48 -4.75
C GLY A 33 18.95 35.44 -3.71
N TYR A 34 19.73 34.38 -3.62
CA TYR A 34 19.52 33.25 -2.69
C TYR A 34 20.60 33.23 -1.61
N ASP A 35 20.29 32.65 -0.45
CA ASP A 35 21.25 32.55 0.66
C ASP A 35 22.40 31.60 0.31
N PHE A 36 22.10 30.51 -0.42
CA PHE A 36 23.08 29.51 -0.83
C PHE A 36 22.90 29.06 -2.28
N GLY A 37 23.99 28.61 -2.92
CA GLY A 37 24.00 28.10 -4.29
C GLY A 37 23.80 26.58 -4.39
N THR A 38 23.88 25.83 -3.27
CA THR A 38 23.70 24.37 -3.23
C THR A 38 22.77 23.97 -2.11
N ILE A 39 22.01 22.87 -2.33
CA ILE A 39 21.05 22.38 -1.34
C ILE A 39 21.78 21.99 -0.04
N GLN A 40 22.92 21.28 -0.14
CA GLN A 40 23.67 20.86 1.04
C GLN A 40 24.16 22.05 1.89
N ALA A 41 24.59 23.15 1.27
CA ALA A 41 24.99 24.34 2.02
C ALA A 41 23.82 24.99 2.78
N GLY A 42 22.61 24.97 2.20
CA GLY A 42 21.39 25.39 2.87
C GLY A 42 21.06 24.48 4.06
N ILE A 43 21.15 23.16 3.89
CA ILE A 43 20.97 22.17 4.97
C ILE A 43 22.01 22.38 6.08
N ASP A 44 23.27 22.57 5.74
CA ASP A 44 24.36 22.76 6.72
C ASP A 44 24.14 24.01 7.58
N ALA A 45 23.53 25.05 7.02
CA ALA A 45 23.20 26.30 7.71
C ALA A 45 21.91 26.24 8.55
N ALA A 46 20.98 25.33 8.25
CA ALA A 46 19.68 25.20 8.91
C ALA A 46 19.80 24.68 10.35
N ASN A 47 18.84 25.04 11.19
CA ASN A 47 18.60 24.45 12.51
C ASN A 47 17.29 23.67 12.50
N ASP A 48 17.07 22.85 13.50
CA ASP A 48 15.82 22.10 13.65
C ASP A 48 14.59 23.02 13.58
N GLY A 49 13.61 22.59 12.81
CA GLY A 49 12.39 23.34 12.51
C GLY A 49 12.49 24.27 11.32
N ASP A 50 13.68 24.54 10.76
CA ASP A 50 13.85 25.41 9.61
C ASP A 50 13.39 24.77 8.30
N VAL A 51 13.12 25.62 7.29
CA VAL A 51 12.79 25.22 5.93
C VAL A 51 13.92 25.64 4.98
N VAL A 52 14.48 24.68 4.26
CA VAL A 52 15.40 24.93 3.13
C VAL A 52 14.56 24.94 1.86
N LEU A 53 14.26 26.16 1.36
CA LEU A 53 13.44 26.38 0.18
C LEU A 53 14.30 26.47 -1.06
N VAL A 54 14.10 25.53 -1.99
CA VAL A 54 14.92 25.32 -3.16
C VAL A 54 14.20 25.83 -4.42
N ALA A 55 14.82 26.76 -5.13
CA ALA A 55 14.29 27.26 -6.38
C ALA A 55 14.26 26.18 -7.48
N SER A 56 13.41 26.37 -8.49
CA SER A 56 13.34 25.48 -9.65
C SER A 56 14.68 25.36 -10.36
N GLY A 57 14.98 24.18 -10.89
CA GLY A 57 16.21 23.89 -11.64
C GLY A 57 16.76 22.50 -11.41
N GLU A 58 17.82 22.18 -12.12
CA GLU A 58 18.54 20.91 -11.95
C GLU A 58 19.77 21.11 -11.04
N TYR A 59 19.81 20.36 -9.95
CA TYR A 59 20.89 20.34 -8.97
C TYR A 59 21.69 19.04 -9.12
N VAL A 60 22.78 19.11 -9.89
CA VAL A 60 23.68 17.97 -10.09
C VAL A 60 24.63 17.88 -8.91
N ILE A 61 24.59 16.75 -8.21
CA ILE A 61 25.42 16.46 -7.05
C ILE A 61 26.40 15.34 -7.36
N ILE A 62 27.53 15.31 -6.67
CA ILE A 62 28.57 14.27 -6.75
C ILE A 62 28.78 13.53 -5.41
N GLU A 63 28.08 13.96 -4.39
CA GLU A 63 27.98 13.34 -3.08
C GLU A 63 26.51 13.32 -2.67
N PRO A 64 26.03 12.31 -1.91
CA PRO A 64 24.68 12.27 -1.42
C PRO A 64 24.29 13.52 -0.64
N MET A 65 23.08 13.99 -0.86
CA MET A 65 22.45 14.98 0.01
C MET A 65 22.09 14.32 1.34
N THR A 66 22.52 14.90 2.48
CA THR A 66 22.24 14.38 3.83
C THR A 66 21.61 15.44 4.72
N PHE A 67 20.70 15.03 5.61
CA PHE A 67 20.03 15.94 6.55
C PHE A 67 20.86 16.29 7.78
N ARG A 68 21.99 15.61 8.00
CA ARG A 68 22.91 15.86 9.14
C ARG A 68 22.26 15.69 10.51
N GLY A 69 21.31 14.78 10.63
CA GLY A 69 20.56 14.53 11.90
C GLY A 69 19.55 15.63 12.24
N LYS A 70 19.26 16.55 11.32
CA LYS A 70 18.39 17.70 11.58
C LYS A 70 16.94 17.43 11.24
N ALA A 71 16.03 17.86 12.11
CA ALA A 71 14.59 17.85 11.91
C ALA A 71 14.17 19.11 11.09
N ILE A 72 14.46 19.11 9.80
CA ILE A 72 14.20 20.22 8.88
C ILE A 72 13.34 19.76 7.68
N THR A 73 12.72 20.74 7.01
CA THR A 73 12.06 20.49 5.72
C THR A 73 12.91 21.02 4.58
N VAL A 74 13.38 20.15 3.69
CA VAL A 74 13.99 20.51 2.42
C VAL A 74 12.90 20.45 1.36
N LYS A 75 12.54 21.59 0.79
CA LYS A 75 11.36 21.72 -0.06
C LYS A 75 11.66 22.44 -1.37
N SER A 76 11.17 21.91 -2.47
CA SER A 76 11.11 22.63 -3.74
C SER A 76 10.06 23.75 -3.68
N GLU A 77 10.39 24.92 -4.24
CA GLU A 77 9.45 26.02 -4.41
C GLU A 77 8.39 25.71 -5.49
N ALA A 78 8.76 24.97 -6.53
CA ALA A 78 7.93 24.75 -7.72
C ALA A 78 7.41 23.31 -7.89
N GLY A 79 7.84 22.37 -7.05
CA GLY A 79 7.45 20.94 -7.11
C GLY A 79 8.39 20.08 -7.96
N SER A 80 8.09 18.77 -7.99
CA SER A 80 8.95 17.76 -8.62
C SER A 80 9.07 17.89 -10.14
N ASP A 81 8.10 18.49 -10.79
CA ASP A 81 8.15 18.70 -12.26
C ASP A 81 9.19 19.75 -12.67
N GLU A 82 9.56 20.64 -11.76
CA GLU A 82 10.41 21.80 -12.03
C GLU A 82 11.74 21.77 -11.25
N THR A 83 11.92 20.81 -10.31
CA THR A 83 13.12 20.80 -9.46
C THR A 83 13.68 19.39 -9.32
N THR A 84 14.83 19.17 -9.92
CA THR A 84 15.51 17.88 -9.99
C THR A 84 16.77 17.87 -9.12
N ILE A 85 16.92 16.82 -8.30
CA ILE A 85 18.19 16.47 -7.65
C ILE A 85 18.74 15.26 -8.40
N ARG A 86 19.85 15.44 -9.12
CA ARG A 86 20.44 14.35 -9.90
C ARG A 86 21.84 14.01 -9.42
N MET A 87 22.06 12.73 -9.15
CA MET A 87 23.41 12.20 -8.95
C MET A 87 24.17 12.25 -10.29
N GLY A 88 25.30 12.93 -10.30
CA GLY A 88 26.27 12.87 -11.39
C GLY A 88 27.19 11.67 -11.26
N THR A 89 28.46 11.80 -11.65
CA THR A 89 29.44 10.78 -11.31
C THR A 89 29.85 10.96 -9.85
N PRO A 90 29.57 9.98 -8.97
CA PRO A 90 29.91 10.12 -7.55
C PRO A 90 31.41 10.33 -7.34
N ALA A 91 31.78 11.25 -6.46
CA ALA A 91 33.17 11.48 -6.08
C ALA A 91 33.75 10.29 -5.33
N ASP A 92 32.92 9.62 -4.50
CA ASP A 92 33.19 8.30 -3.92
C ASP A 92 32.21 7.29 -4.54
N THR A 93 32.71 6.29 -5.25
CA THR A 93 31.91 5.24 -5.88
C THR A 93 31.11 4.41 -4.88
N ASN A 94 31.44 4.45 -3.59
CA ASN A 94 30.69 3.81 -2.51
C ASN A 94 29.52 4.67 -2.00
N ARG A 95 29.32 5.86 -2.53
CA ARG A 95 28.28 6.80 -2.10
C ARG A 95 27.50 7.33 -3.32
N GLY A 96 26.79 6.41 -3.98
CA GLY A 96 26.05 6.70 -5.21
C GLY A 96 24.56 6.95 -5.03
N SER A 97 24.01 6.93 -3.82
CA SER A 97 22.62 7.31 -3.54
C SER A 97 22.44 8.82 -3.68
N VAL A 98 21.24 9.27 -4.10
CA VAL A 98 20.99 10.72 -4.26
C VAL A 98 20.75 11.39 -2.92
N VAL A 99 19.88 10.80 -2.09
CA VAL A 99 19.56 11.30 -0.75
C VAL A 99 19.81 10.21 0.28
N VAL A 100 20.46 10.56 1.38
CA VAL A 100 20.77 9.60 2.45
C VAL A 100 20.36 10.17 3.81
N PHE A 101 19.59 9.41 4.57
CA PHE A 101 19.28 9.62 5.98
C PHE A 101 20.16 8.62 6.76
N GLU A 102 21.18 9.10 7.47
CA GLU A 102 22.22 8.26 8.09
C GLU A 102 22.76 8.79 9.42
N ASN A 103 22.16 9.85 9.97
CA ASN A 103 22.67 10.54 11.14
C ASN A 103 21.66 10.56 12.29
N GLY A 104 20.76 9.55 12.36
CA GLY A 104 19.72 9.45 13.38
C GLY A 104 18.56 10.41 13.14
N GLU A 105 18.28 10.75 11.87
CA GLU A 105 17.12 11.52 11.49
C GLU A 105 15.83 10.87 11.97
N THR A 106 14.82 11.69 12.22
CA THR A 106 13.47 11.27 12.58
C THR A 106 12.49 11.54 11.43
N THR A 107 11.24 11.13 11.57
CA THR A 107 10.19 11.42 10.58
C THR A 107 9.88 12.93 10.44
N GLU A 108 10.45 13.78 11.29
CA GLU A 108 10.40 15.25 11.18
C GLU A 108 11.40 15.79 10.13
N SER A 109 12.35 14.98 9.68
CA SER A 109 13.25 15.30 8.56
C SER A 109 12.51 15.03 7.25
N VAL A 110 12.17 16.10 6.51
CA VAL A 110 11.23 16.03 5.38
C VAL A 110 11.88 16.43 4.07
N LEU A 111 11.76 15.58 3.05
CA LEU A 111 12.04 15.88 1.65
C LEU A 111 10.73 16.10 0.88
N GLU A 112 10.54 17.24 0.27
CA GLU A 112 9.26 17.59 -0.38
C GLU A 112 9.43 18.21 -1.78
N GLY A 113 8.75 17.60 -2.77
CA GLY A 113 8.57 18.23 -4.08
C GLY A 113 9.76 18.16 -5.02
N PHE A 114 10.54 17.09 -5.01
CA PHE A 114 11.69 16.91 -5.91
C PHE A 114 11.53 15.74 -6.85
N ASP A 115 12.12 15.89 -8.04
CA ASP A 115 12.52 14.76 -8.89
C ASP A 115 13.91 14.28 -8.43
N VAL A 116 14.00 12.99 -8.04
CA VAL A 116 15.21 12.35 -7.49
C VAL A 116 15.68 11.28 -8.47
N THR A 117 16.83 11.48 -9.11
CA THR A 117 17.25 10.64 -10.24
C THR A 117 18.76 10.42 -10.33
N GLY A 118 19.17 9.41 -11.10
CA GLY A 118 20.56 9.11 -11.43
C GLY A 118 21.36 8.43 -10.33
N GLY A 119 20.71 8.01 -9.23
CA GLY A 119 21.37 7.28 -8.17
C GLY A 119 21.79 5.88 -8.58
N THR A 120 22.93 5.40 -8.06
CA THR A 120 23.53 4.11 -8.37
C THR A 120 23.74 3.20 -7.14
N GLY A 121 23.25 3.65 -5.98
CA GLY A 121 23.35 2.98 -4.69
C GLY A 121 24.62 3.26 -3.92
N SER A 122 24.53 3.19 -2.60
CA SER A 122 25.64 3.31 -1.67
C SER A 122 26.07 1.96 -1.13
N TRP A 123 27.34 1.84 -0.74
CA TRP A 123 27.89 0.62 -0.19
C TRP A 123 27.44 0.40 1.25
N GLU A 124 26.79 -0.74 1.48
CA GLU A 124 26.41 -1.22 2.80
C GLU A 124 27.38 -2.34 3.25
N SER A 125 28.14 -2.05 4.29
CA SER A 125 29.21 -2.94 4.71
C SER A 125 28.74 -4.22 5.40
N SER A 126 27.61 -4.19 6.11
CA SER A 126 27.05 -5.33 6.83
C SER A 126 26.50 -6.41 5.88
N GLU A 127 25.91 -5.99 4.77
CA GLU A 127 25.37 -6.88 3.75
C GLU A 127 26.34 -7.12 2.58
N ASN A 128 27.48 -6.39 2.53
CA ASN A 128 28.43 -6.40 1.43
C ASN A 128 27.76 -6.10 0.08
N ALA A 129 26.95 -5.03 0.04
CA ALA A 129 25.97 -4.74 -1.00
C ALA A 129 25.98 -3.27 -1.42
N TYR A 130 25.61 -2.98 -2.68
CA TYR A 130 25.29 -1.62 -3.15
C TYR A 130 23.79 -1.46 -3.23
N ALA A 131 23.22 -0.63 -2.36
CA ALA A 131 21.80 -0.51 -2.19
C ALA A 131 21.31 0.95 -2.08
N GLY A 132 19.98 1.18 -2.16
CA GLY A 132 19.38 2.50 -2.00
C GLY A 132 19.75 3.47 -3.12
N GLY A 133 19.35 3.20 -4.36
CA GLY A 133 19.73 4.02 -5.51
C GLY A 133 19.29 5.47 -5.38
N GLY A 134 18.01 5.75 -5.28
CA GLY A 134 17.47 7.09 -5.15
C GLY A 134 17.58 7.62 -3.73
N ILE A 135 16.90 7.00 -2.79
CA ILE A 135 16.85 7.40 -1.37
C ILE A 135 17.24 6.22 -0.49
N TYR A 136 18.12 6.48 0.47
CA TYR A 136 18.59 5.47 1.42
C TYR A 136 18.39 5.94 2.87
N PHE A 137 17.67 5.15 3.66
CA PHE A 137 17.52 5.30 5.11
C PHE A 137 18.36 4.22 5.78
N ASP A 138 19.37 4.62 6.52
CA ASP A 138 20.27 3.74 7.26
C ASP A 138 20.28 4.10 8.74
N ALA A 139 19.73 3.22 9.57
CA ALA A 139 19.52 3.43 11.01
C ALA A 139 18.92 4.83 11.32
N SER A 140 18.06 5.31 10.44
CA SER A 140 17.51 6.67 10.44
C SER A 140 16.12 6.68 9.83
N SER A 141 15.34 7.71 10.18
CA SER A 141 13.96 7.83 9.70
C SER A 141 13.75 9.12 8.91
N GLY A 142 12.67 9.22 8.17
CA GLY A 142 12.35 10.42 7.42
C GLY A 142 11.00 10.37 6.71
N THR A 143 10.58 11.54 6.25
CA THR A 143 9.36 11.70 5.44
C THR A 143 9.72 12.21 4.05
N VAL A 144 9.19 11.55 3.04
CA VAL A 144 9.29 11.94 1.61
C VAL A 144 7.89 12.16 1.08
N ARG A 145 7.62 13.35 0.57
CA ARG A 145 6.29 13.65 0.07
C ARG A 145 6.28 14.47 -1.20
N ASN A 146 5.29 14.24 -2.05
CA ASN A 146 5.14 14.96 -3.32
C ASN A 146 6.39 14.88 -4.21
N CYS A 147 7.15 13.78 -4.13
CA CYS A 147 8.40 13.56 -4.88
C CYS A 147 8.19 12.56 -6.01
N THR A 148 8.97 12.73 -7.07
CA THR A 148 9.18 11.73 -8.12
C THR A 148 10.54 11.07 -7.91
N ILE A 149 10.59 9.75 -7.74
CA ILE A 149 11.82 8.97 -7.55
C ILE A 149 11.97 8.10 -8.78
N VAL A 150 12.83 8.50 -9.71
CA VAL A 150 12.79 7.95 -11.08
C VAL A 150 14.17 7.61 -11.62
N GLN A 151 14.23 6.48 -12.37
CA GLN A 151 15.45 6.07 -13.08
C GLN A 151 16.69 5.97 -12.17
N ASN A 152 16.49 5.52 -10.94
CA ASN A 152 17.58 5.14 -10.04
C ASN A 152 17.85 3.64 -10.14
N SER A 153 19.06 3.25 -9.82
CA SER A 153 19.45 1.85 -9.83
C SER A 153 20.30 1.48 -8.61
N ALA A 154 20.28 0.22 -8.25
CA ALA A 154 21.19 -0.35 -7.29
C ALA A 154 21.59 -1.77 -7.75
N ASN A 155 22.71 -2.31 -7.28
CA ASN A 155 23.05 -3.69 -7.61
C ASN A 155 22.19 -4.66 -6.78
N ASP A 156 22.09 -4.39 -5.49
CA ASP A 156 21.72 -5.43 -4.54
C ASP A 156 20.35 -5.13 -3.84
N GLY A 157 19.82 -3.92 -3.85
CA GLY A 157 18.48 -3.71 -3.29
C GLY A 157 18.03 -2.25 -3.25
N GLY A 158 16.69 -2.04 -3.27
CA GLY A 158 16.10 -0.71 -3.18
C GLY A 158 16.54 0.22 -4.30
N GLY A 159 16.24 -0.11 -5.55
CA GLY A 159 16.62 0.71 -6.70
C GLY A 159 16.13 2.16 -6.57
N GLY A 160 14.88 2.37 -6.20
CA GLY A 160 14.31 3.68 -5.88
C GLY A 160 14.56 4.08 -4.43
N VAL A 161 14.10 3.29 -3.48
CA VAL A 161 14.16 3.58 -2.04
C VAL A 161 14.59 2.34 -1.25
N LEU A 162 15.54 2.52 -0.34
CA LEU A 162 15.91 1.53 0.67
C LEU A 162 15.59 2.05 2.07
N VAL A 163 14.90 1.25 2.87
CA VAL A 163 14.65 1.47 4.30
C VAL A 163 15.31 0.32 5.07
N TYR A 164 16.39 0.60 5.78
CA TYR A 164 17.30 -0.41 6.28
C TYR A 164 17.67 -0.18 7.76
N SER A 165 17.93 -1.27 8.47
CA SER A 165 18.52 -1.25 9.82
C SER A 165 17.72 -0.42 10.84
N ASP A 166 16.58 -0.95 11.30
CA ASP A 166 15.71 -0.31 12.29
C ASP A 166 15.19 1.09 11.88
N SER A 167 15.11 1.36 10.57
CA SER A 167 14.67 2.64 10.01
C SER A 167 13.15 2.74 9.87
N SER A 168 12.63 3.99 9.80
CA SER A 168 11.22 4.24 9.50
C SER A 168 11.06 5.30 8.40
N ALA A 169 10.41 4.94 7.29
CA ALA A 169 10.15 5.85 6.18
C ALA A 169 8.65 6.08 5.98
N ILE A 170 8.26 7.35 5.82
CA ILE A 170 6.91 7.76 5.43
C ILE A 170 6.97 8.35 4.03
N LEU A 171 6.31 7.71 3.07
CA LEU A 171 6.20 8.18 1.69
C LEU A 171 4.75 8.55 1.40
N SER A 172 4.49 9.77 0.95
CA SER A 172 3.13 10.19 0.63
C SER A 172 3.05 10.99 -0.67
N ASN A 173 2.04 10.68 -1.49
CA ASN A 173 1.83 11.32 -2.79
C ASN A 173 3.08 11.28 -3.68
N CYS A 174 3.84 10.18 -3.64
CA CYS A 174 5.07 10.02 -4.41
C CYS A 174 4.85 9.17 -5.65
N VAL A 175 5.63 9.45 -6.70
CA VAL A 175 5.76 8.60 -7.88
C VAL A 175 7.11 7.91 -7.83
N ILE A 176 7.12 6.58 -7.74
CA ILE A 176 8.34 5.74 -7.69
C ILE A 176 8.35 4.90 -8.96
N ARG A 177 9.10 5.36 -9.97
CA ARG A 177 8.95 4.81 -11.32
C ARG A 177 10.28 4.51 -12.02
N GLY A 178 10.31 3.39 -12.76
CA GLY A 178 11.45 3.05 -13.63
C GLY A 178 12.76 2.85 -12.86
N ASN A 179 12.68 2.49 -11.57
CA ASN A 179 13.86 2.17 -10.76
C ASN A 179 14.18 0.68 -10.87
N SER A 180 15.45 0.32 -10.66
CA SER A 180 15.86 -1.07 -10.87
C SER A 180 16.92 -1.58 -9.91
N THR A 181 16.85 -2.90 -9.64
CA THR A 181 17.96 -3.65 -9.07
C THR A 181 18.41 -4.72 -10.07
N THR A 182 19.70 -5.01 -10.10
CA THR A 182 20.24 -5.98 -11.08
C THR A 182 20.35 -7.39 -10.54
N LYS A 183 20.58 -7.58 -9.24
CA LYS A 183 20.79 -8.89 -8.63
C LYS A 183 19.73 -9.26 -7.60
N GLU A 184 19.31 -8.31 -6.79
CA GLU A 184 18.49 -8.55 -5.61
C GLU A 184 17.10 -7.91 -5.74
N SER A 185 16.48 -7.58 -4.63
CA SER A 185 15.05 -7.32 -4.47
C SER A 185 14.71 -5.83 -4.34
N GLY A 186 13.40 -5.50 -4.49
CA GLY A 186 12.90 -4.16 -4.27
C GLY A 186 13.35 -3.18 -5.36
N GLY A 187 12.91 -3.37 -6.59
CA GLY A 187 13.20 -2.45 -7.68
C GLY A 187 12.75 -1.04 -7.38
N GLY A 188 11.51 -0.87 -6.88
CA GLY A 188 10.97 0.40 -6.41
C GLY A 188 11.37 0.69 -4.97
N VAL A 189 10.86 -0.09 -4.02
CA VAL A 189 11.09 0.08 -2.57
C VAL A 189 11.51 -1.23 -1.92
N LEU A 190 12.57 -1.20 -1.15
CA LEU A 190 12.99 -2.27 -0.25
C LEU A 190 12.89 -1.82 1.21
N CYS A 191 12.17 -2.57 2.04
CA CYS A 191 12.13 -2.42 3.49
C CYS A 191 12.75 -3.68 4.12
N TRP A 192 13.87 -3.54 4.83
CA TRP A 192 14.68 -4.65 5.25
C TRP A 192 15.26 -4.46 6.66
N GLU A 193 15.43 -5.54 7.40
CA GLU A 193 16.09 -5.58 8.70
C GLU A 193 15.39 -4.73 9.77
N ASN A 194 14.24 -5.26 10.28
CA ASN A 194 13.43 -4.67 11.35
C ASN A 194 12.94 -3.24 11.06
N SER A 195 12.85 -2.87 9.79
CA SER A 195 12.47 -1.52 9.37
C SER A 195 10.98 -1.40 9.10
N SER A 196 10.50 -0.17 9.00
CA SER A 196 9.10 0.10 8.67
C SER A 196 8.96 1.10 7.53
N ALA A 197 8.04 0.84 6.61
CA ALA A 197 7.70 1.77 5.53
C ALA A 197 6.18 1.98 5.47
N THR A 198 5.76 3.24 5.39
CA THR A 198 4.35 3.61 5.17
C THR A 198 4.23 4.35 3.85
N LEU A 199 3.45 3.81 2.93
CA LEU A 199 3.17 4.42 1.63
C LEU A 199 1.70 4.82 1.58
N THR A 200 1.42 6.09 1.29
CA THR A 200 0.05 6.59 1.17
C THR A 200 -0.12 7.37 -0.13
N ASN A 201 -1.13 7.03 -0.92
CA ASN A 201 -1.44 7.68 -2.20
C ASN A 201 -0.23 7.73 -3.16
N CYS A 202 0.61 6.70 -3.17
CA CYS A 202 1.78 6.62 -4.03
C CYS A 202 1.48 5.82 -5.30
N THR A 203 2.18 6.17 -6.38
CA THR A 203 2.25 5.34 -7.59
C THR A 203 3.61 4.66 -7.66
N VAL A 204 3.62 3.32 -7.66
CA VAL A 204 4.81 2.48 -7.77
C VAL A 204 4.72 1.74 -9.10
N SER A 205 5.47 2.18 -10.12
CA SER A 205 5.26 1.65 -11.47
C SER A 205 6.55 1.45 -12.27
N GLU A 206 6.53 0.51 -13.20
CA GLU A 206 7.63 0.26 -14.14
C GLU A 206 8.98 -0.04 -13.43
N ASN A 207 8.96 -0.47 -12.16
CA ASN A 207 10.17 -0.84 -11.45
C ASN A 207 10.54 -2.29 -11.71
N SER A 208 11.82 -2.60 -11.67
CA SER A 208 12.32 -3.94 -12.01
C SER A 208 13.30 -4.46 -10.97
N ALA A 209 13.11 -5.68 -10.51
CA ALA A 209 14.03 -6.38 -9.63
C ALA A 209 14.67 -7.59 -10.33
N GLY A 210 15.97 -7.77 -10.13
CA GLY A 210 16.67 -8.94 -10.60
C GLY A 210 16.19 -10.23 -9.93
N TYR A 211 15.75 -10.13 -8.66
CA TYR A 211 15.31 -11.27 -7.88
C TYR A 211 13.81 -11.18 -7.54
N SER A 212 13.40 -10.36 -6.61
CA SER A 212 12.03 -10.35 -6.07
C SER A 212 11.51 -8.95 -5.74
N GLY A 213 10.17 -8.81 -5.66
CA GLY A 213 9.56 -7.53 -5.32
C GLY A 213 9.91 -6.44 -6.34
N GLY A 214 9.41 -6.57 -7.57
CA GLY A 214 9.68 -5.59 -8.63
C GLY A 214 9.31 -4.18 -8.20
N GLY A 215 8.10 -3.99 -7.67
CA GLY A 215 7.65 -2.73 -7.09
C GLY A 215 8.10 -2.59 -5.63
N LEU A 216 7.60 -3.46 -4.75
CA LEU A 216 7.77 -3.41 -3.30
C LEU A 216 8.36 -4.72 -2.76
N PHE A 217 9.27 -4.61 -1.81
CA PHE A 217 9.76 -5.76 -1.06
C PHE A 217 9.84 -5.44 0.43
N CYS A 218 9.23 -6.28 1.27
CA CYS A 218 9.27 -6.21 2.73
C CYS A 218 9.86 -7.50 3.27
N GLY A 219 10.96 -7.45 4.02
CA GLY A 219 11.62 -8.65 4.50
C GLY A 219 12.45 -8.48 5.78
N LYS A 220 12.89 -9.60 6.33
CA LYS A 220 13.78 -9.69 7.50
C LYS A 220 13.24 -8.95 8.73
N GLY A 221 12.03 -9.35 9.17
CA GLY A 221 11.40 -8.78 10.37
C GLY A 221 10.79 -7.39 10.18
N SER A 222 10.64 -6.93 8.94
CA SER A 222 10.14 -5.58 8.63
C SER A 222 8.63 -5.51 8.48
N SER A 223 8.10 -4.29 8.48
CA SER A 223 6.68 -4.04 8.23
C SER A 223 6.46 -2.99 7.15
N MET A 224 5.47 -3.22 6.28
CA MET A 224 5.09 -2.25 5.26
C MET A 224 3.58 -2.06 5.24
N THR A 225 3.15 -0.80 5.31
CA THR A 225 1.73 -0.41 5.20
C THR A 225 1.55 0.43 3.93
N VAL A 226 0.61 0.02 3.08
CA VAL A 226 0.39 0.61 1.76
C VAL A 226 -1.09 0.93 1.63
N THR A 227 -1.44 2.21 1.51
CA THR A 227 -2.85 2.66 1.48
C THR A 227 -3.10 3.60 0.29
N GLY A 228 -4.17 3.35 -0.46
CA GLY A 228 -4.59 4.19 -1.58
C GLY A 228 -3.57 4.24 -2.72
N CYS A 229 -2.73 3.21 -2.88
CA CYS A 229 -1.62 3.21 -3.83
C CYS A 229 -1.94 2.49 -5.13
N ILE A 230 -1.28 2.91 -6.20
CA ILE A 230 -1.29 2.22 -7.50
C ILE A 230 0.05 1.50 -7.67
N ILE A 231 0.02 0.17 -7.77
CA ILE A 231 1.21 -0.68 -7.95
C ILE A 231 1.06 -1.42 -9.26
N ARG A 232 1.71 -0.94 -10.31
CA ARG A 232 1.48 -1.47 -11.65
C ARG A 232 2.72 -1.56 -12.53
N ASP A 233 2.68 -2.43 -13.53
CA ASP A 233 3.76 -2.57 -14.51
C ASP A 233 5.14 -2.86 -13.89
N ASN A 234 5.19 -3.38 -12.65
CA ASN A 234 6.43 -3.76 -12.00
C ASN A 234 6.81 -5.20 -12.34
N SER A 235 8.11 -5.51 -12.30
CA SER A 235 8.58 -6.82 -12.71
C SER A 235 9.66 -7.40 -11.79
N SER A 236 9.56 -8.70 -11.48
CA SER A 236 10.63 -9.53 -10.94
C SER A 236 10.99 -10.60 -11.95
N ILE A 237 12.25 -10.67 -12.38
CA ILE A 237 12.64 -11.45 -13.55
C ILE A 237 13.15 -12.85 -13.24
N MET A 238 13.53 -13.15 -11.99
CA MET A 238 14.02 -14.48 -11.59
C MET A 238 12.93 -15.54 -11.78
N THR A 239 13.32 -16.71 -12.26
CA THR A 239 12.40 -17.82 -12.58
C THR A 239 12.37 -18.92 -11.52
N THR A 240 13.17 -18.81 -10.46
CA THR A 240 13.28 -19.81 -9.39
C THR A 240 13.36 -19.16 -8.03
N MET A 241 12.56 -19.66 -7.07
CA MET A 241 12.54 -19.26 -5.65
C MET A 241 12.40 -17.75 -5.40
N ALA A 242 11.74 -17.02 -6.31
CA ALA A 242 11.58 -15.60 -6.28
C ALA A 242 10.12 -15.25 -6.59
N GLY A 243 9.71 -14.02 -6.38
CA GLY A 243 8.32 -13.64 -6.70
C GLY A 243 7.97 -12.19 -6.41
N GLY A 244 6.66 -11.93 -6.46
CA GLY A 244 6.14 -10.60 -6.23
C GLY A 244 6.54 -9.60 -7.32
N GLY A 245 5.87 -9.67 -8.47
CA GLY A 245 6.06 -8.64 -9.51
C GLY A 245 5.71 -7.27 -8.96
N GLY A 246 4.52 -7.11 -8.40
CA GLY A 246 4.08 -5.90 -7.71
C GLY A 246 4.70 -5.79 -6.32
N ALA A 247 4.47 -6.77 -5.44
CA ALA A 247 4.95 -6.74 -4.06
C ALA A 247 5.34 -8.14 -3.54
N GLN A 248 6.32 -8.19 -2.66
CA GLN A 248 6.65 -9.39 -1.89
C GLN A 248 6.78 -9.10 -0.40
N CYS A 249 6.28 -10.04 0.43
CA CYS A 249 6.53 -10.12 1.85
C CYS A 249 7.30 -11.40 2.17
N TYR A 250 8.41 -11.29 2.91
CA TYR A 250 9.36 -12.35 3.10
C TYR A 250 9.97 -12.35 4.50
N LEU A 251 10.25 -13.52 5.06
CA LEU A 251 11.04 -13.76 6.27
C LEU A 251 10.57 -12.93 7.49
N ASP A 252 9.63 -13.48 8.26
CA ASP A 252 9.11 -12.91 9.51
C ASP A 252 8.53 -11.49 9.39
N SER A 253 8.08 -11.10 8.19
CA SER A 253 7.66 -9.73 7.90
C SER A 253 6.15 -9.61 7.71
N SER A 254 5.66 -8.37 7.72
CA SER A 254 4.24 -8.08 7.50
C SER A 254 4.03 -7.03 6.41
N LEU A 255 3.09 -7.29 5.51
CA LEU A 255 2.65 -6.36 4.48
C LEU A 255 1.13 -6.17 4.57
N THR A 256 0.69 -4.95 4.80
CA THR A 256 -0.73 -4.58 4.79
C THR A 256 -1.01 -3.65 3.62
N MET A 257 -1.97 -4.02 2.79
CA MET A 257 -2.38 -3.25 1.61
C MET A 257 -3.87 -2.95 1.70
N THR A 258 -4.24 -1.68 1.63
CA THR A 258 -5.64 -1.25 1.73
C THR A 258 -5.96 -0.23 0.64
N ASP A 259 -7.13 -0.36 0.01
CA ASP A 259 -7.62 0.56 -1.04
C ASP A 259 -6.62 0.71 -2.21
N CYS A 260 -5.95 -0.37 -2.60
CA CYS A 260 -4.90 -0.34 -3.62
C CYS A 260 -5.36 -0.95 -4.96
N LEU A 261 -4.80 -0.40 -6.04
CA LEU A 261 -4.82 -1.03 -7.36
C LEU A 261 -3.49 -1.74 -7.58
N ILE A 262 -3.52 -3.07 -7.76
CA ILE A 262 -2.36 -3.93 -8.04
C ILE A 262 -2.55 -4.52 -9.43
N ALA A 263 -1.96 -3.90 -10.45
CA ALA A 263 -2.29 -4.20 -11.83
C ALA A 263 -1.08 -4.47 -12.73
N ASP A 264 -1.23 -5.36 -13.68
CA ASP A 264 -0.28 -5.59 -14.79
C ASP A 264 1.17 -5.85 -14.33
N ASN A 265 1.36 -6.39 -13.12
CA ASN A 265 2.67 -6.74 -12.63
C ASN A 265 3.08 -8.13 -13.11
N TYR A 266 4.37 -8.33 -13.31
CA TYR A 266 4.95 -9.57 -13.82
C TYR A 266 5.92 -10.20 -12.83
N SER A 267 5.76 -11.51 -12.59
CA SER A 267 6.74 -12.32 -11.89
C SER A 267 7.19 -13.50 -12.74
N GLY A 268 8.50 -13.68 -12.88
CA GLY A 268 9.05 -14.89 -13.51
C GLY A 268 8.77 -16.19 -12.75
N CYS A 269 8.35 -16.09 -11.48
CA CYS A 269 8.13 -17.23 -10.58
C CYS A 269 6.75 -17.18 -9.91
N VAL A 270 6.62 -16.68 -8.69
CA VAL A 270 5.40 -16.74 -7.89
C VAL A 270 4.82 -15.35 -7.65
N GLY A 271 3.48 -15.22 -7.62
CA GLY A 271 2.80 -13.99 -7.25
C GLY A 271 3.06 -12.84 -8.22
N GLY A 272 2.34 -12.78 -9.32
CA GLY A 272 2.46 -11.66 -10.27
C GLY A 272 2.14 -10.33 -9.61
N GLY A 273 1.01 -10.25 -8.91
CA GLY A 273 0.64 -9.11 -8.09
C GLY A 273 1.38 -9.10 -6.76
N VAL A 274 1.08 -10.06 -5.87
CA VAL A 274 1.65 -10.14 -4.52
C VAL A 274 2.13 -11.54 -4.19
N PHE A 275 3.27 -11.64 -3.52
CA PHE A 275 3.85 -12.89 -3.04
C PHE A 275 4.12 -12.86 -1.53
N CYS A 276 3.67 -13.89 -0.82
CA CYS A 276 3.88 -14.11 0.62
C CYS A 276 4.68 -15.39 0.84
N SER A 277 5.80 -15.33 1.55
CA SER A 277 6.62 -16.54 1.81
C SER A 277 7.44 -16.47 3.09
N SER A 278 7.83 -17.64 3.60
CA SER A 278 8.81 -17.77 4.69
C SER A 278 8.42 -17.03 5.98
N ASP A 279 7.40 -17.53 6.69
CA ASP A 279 6.90 -16.99 7.96
C ASP A 279 6.35 -15.56 7.89
N ALA A 280 6.09 -15.06 6.67
CA ALA A 280 5.55 -13.72 6.46
C ALA A 280 4.01 -13.70 6.50
N SER A 281 3.45 -12.53 6.71
CA SER A 281 2.02 -12.29 6.66
C SER A 281 1.66 -11.17 5.67
N VAL A 282 0.65 -11.42 4.85
CA VAL A 282 0.09 -10.43 3.93
C VAL A 282 -1.39 -10.25 4.24
N THR A 283 -1.81 -9.01 4.40
CA THR A 283 -3.23 -8.63 4.51
C THR A 283 -3.58 -7.68 3.38
N VAL A 284 -4.60 -8.04 2.61
CA VAL A 284 -5.08 -7.24 1.47
C VAL A 284 -6.56 -6.98 1.66
N THR A 285 -6.93 -5.71 1.75
CA THR A 285 -8.31 -5.29 2.00
C THR A 285 -8.73 -4.21 1.00
N ASN A 286 -9.94 -4.29 0.48
CA ASN A 286 -10.51 -3.32 -0.46
C ASN A 286 -9.60 -3.05 -1.69
N CYS A 287 -8.91 -4.07 -2.17
CA CYS A 287 -7.97 -3.93 -3.28
C CYS A 287 -8.52 -4.54 -4.58
N VAL A 288 -8.14 -3.91 -5.68
CA VAL A 288 -8.34 -4.44 -7.03
C VAL A 288 -7.02 -5.07 -7.50
N ILE A 289 -7.02 -6.37 -7.78
CA ILE A 289 -5.84 -7.16 -8.17
C ILE A 289 -6.11 -7.73 -9.56
N VAL A 290 -5.55 -7.11 -10.59
CA VAL A 290 -5.97 -7.38 -11.97
C VAL A 290 -4.81 -7.46 -12.96
N GLY A 291 -4.96 -8.30 -13.99
CA GLY A 291 -4.00 -8.35 -15.09
C GLY A 291 -2.58 -8.82 -14.71
N ASN A 292 -2.35 -9.23 -13.48
CA ASN A 292 -1.03 -9.66 -13.05
C ASN A 292 -0.68 -11.03 -13.61
N THR A 293 0.59 -11.24 -13.92
CA THR A 293 1.06 -12.46 -14.58
C THR A 293 2.24 -13.08 -13.83
N ALA A 294 2.19 -14.41 -13.65
CA ALA A 294 3.28 -15.16 -13.06
C ALA A 294 3.43 -16.55 -13.69
N ARG A 295 4.45 -17.28 -13.25
CA ARG A 295 4.50 -18.71 -13.51
C ARG A 295 3.50 -19.46 -12.63
N TRP A 296 3.40 -19.07 -11.35
CA TRP A 296 2.50 -19.60 -10.32
C TRP A 296 1.83 -18.47 -9.53
N GLY A 297 0.53 -18.57 -9.25
CA GLY A 297 -0.19 -17.54 -8.51
C GLY A 297 -0.20 -16.18 -9.23
N GLY A 298 -0.96 -16.06 -10.33
CA GLY A 298 -0.96 -14.86 -11.18
C GLY A 298 -1.28 -13.59 -10.40
N GLY A 299 -2.38 -13.57 -9.65
CA GLY A 299 -2.75 -12.45 -8.77
C GLY A 299 -1.97 -12.50 -7.45
N LEU A 300 -2.21 -13.53 -6.66
CA LEU A 300 -1.63 -13.74 -5.34
C LEU A 300 -0.93 -15.10 -5.27
N GLY A 301 0.25 -15.15 -4.67
CA GLY A 301 0.98 -16.39 -4.41
C GLY A 301 1.36 -16.52 -2.94
N GLY A 302 1.13 -17.69 -2.33
CA GLY A 302 1.63 -18.06 -1.01
C GLY A 302 2.57 -19.25 -1.10
N TRP A 303 3.73 -19.20 -0.44
CA TRP A 303 4.71 -20.28 -0.44
C TRP A 303 5.36 -20.48 0.93
N ALA A 304 5.60 -21.71 1.31
CA ALA A 304 6.19 -22.18 2.55
C ALA A 304 5.22 -22.25 3.75
N PRO A 305 5.42 -23.21 4.65
CA PRO A 305 4.65 -23.32 5.89
C PRO A 305 4.68 -22.03 6.68
N THR A 306 3.61 -21.75 7.43
CA THR A 306 3.48 -20.56 8.28
C THR A 306 3.31 -19.22 7.55
N SER A 307 3.53 -19.14 6.22
CA SER A 307 3.14 -17.95 5.47
C SER A 307 1.61 -17.83 5.37
N THR A 308 1.08 -16.64 5.65
CA THR A 308 -0.36 -16.40 5.70
C THR A 308 -0.78 -15.24 4.79
N THR A 309 -1.85 -15.45 4.03
CA THR A 309 -2.43 -14.39 3.20
C THR A 309 -3.91 -14.21 3.56
N THR A 310 -4.28 -13.03 4.03
CA THR A 310 -5.68 -12.67 4.29
C THR A 310 -6.16 -11.70 3.22
N VAL A 311 -7.26 -12.05 2.58
CA VAL A 311 -7.88 -11.29 1.50
C VAL A 311 -9.32 -10.99 1.90
N SER A 312 -9.68 -9.73 2.02
CA SER A 312 -11.04 -9.34 2.35
C SER A 312 -11.51 -8.16 1.49
N ASN A 313 -12.76 -8.20 1.09
CA ASN A 313 -13.34 -7.15 0.25
C ASN A 313 -12.48 -6.84 -0.98
N CYS A 314 -12.00 -7.84 -1.70
CA CYS A 314 -11.11 -7.65 -2.84
C CYS A 314 -11.76 -8.14 -4.16
N THR A 315 -11.34 -7.54 -5.25
CA THR A 315 -11.65 -8.01 -6.61
C THR A 315 -10.37 -8.54 -7.26
N ILE A 316 -10.31 -9.86 -7.51
CA ILE A 316 -9.19 -10.56 -8.13
C ILE A 316 -9.66 -11.02 -9.51
N TRP A 317 -9.33 -10.24 -10.54
CA TRP A 317 -9.88 -10.46 -11.87
C TRP A 317 -8.82 -10.45 -12.98
N GLY A 318 -8.98 -11.34 -13.96
CA GLY A 318 -8.16 -11.32 -15.18
C GLY A 318 -6.65 -11.56 -14.96
N ASN A 319 -6.24 -12.12 -13.80
CA ASN A 319 -4.85 -12.49 -13.57
C ASN A 319 -4.52 -13.80 -14.27
N SER A 320 -3.25 -14.02 -14.58
CA SER A 320 -2.82 -15.17 -15.37
C SER A 320 -1.61 -15.89 -14.75
N ALA A 321 -1.69 -17.21 -14.67
CA ALA A 321 -0.54 -18.05 -14.36
C ALA A 321 -0.22 -19.00 -15.50
N ASN A 322 1.08 -19.18 -15.79
CA ASN A 322 1.52 -20.06 -16.86
C ASN A 322 1.40 -21.55 -16.50
N THR A 323 1.32 -21.87 -15.20
CA THR A 323 1.25 -23.25 -14.71
C THR A 323 0.00 -23.50 -13.89
N ASP A 324 -0.19 -22.78 -12.78
CA ASP A 324 -1.34 -22.99 -11.89
C ASP A 324 -1.62 -21.76 -11.00
N GLY A 325 -2.87 -21.68 -10.48
CA GLY A 325 -3.34 -20.61 -9.63
C GLY A 325 -3.43 -19.25 -10.33
N GLY A 326 -4.34 -19.08 -11.30
CA GLY A 326 -4.50 -17.81 -12.03
C GLY A 326 -4.79 -16.64 -11.13
N GLY A 327 -5.79 -16.75 -10.24
CA GLY A 327 -6.13 -15.75 -9.24
C GLY A 327 -5.28 -15.88 -7.98
N VAL A 328 -5.42 -17.00 -7.27
CA VAL A 328 -4.74 -17.31 -6.01
C VAL A 328 -4.06 -18.66 -6.07
N GLY A 329 -2.78 -18.74 -5.74
CA GLY A 329 -2.03 -19.98 -5.63
C GLY A 329 -1.42 -20.13 -4.24
N CYS A 330 -1.65 -21.28 -3.57
CA CYS A 330 -1.04 -21.61 -2.29
C CYS A 330 -0.21 -22.89 -2.43
N TYR A 331 1.04 -22.83 -2.01
CA TYR A 331 2.04 -23.87 -2.23
C TYR A 331 2.79 -24.19 -0.94
N ASP A 332 3.26 -25.44 -0.82
CA ASP A 332 4.23 -25.89 0.19
C ASP A 332 3.86 -25.48 1.63
N GLY A 333 2.61 -25.65 2.01
CA GLY A 333 2.14 -25.40 3.38
C GLY A 333 1.64 -23.98 3.66
N ALA A 334 1.63 -23.10 2.69
CA ALA A 334 1.07 -21.75 2.84
C ALA A 334 -0.44 -21.79 3.13
N SER A 335 -0.94 -20.77 3.81
CA SER A 335 -2.37 -20.61 4.08
C SER A 335 -2.93 -19.31 3.52
N ALA A 336 -4.19 -19.38 3.04
CA ALA A 336 -4.94 -18.21 2.61
C ALA A 336 -6.35 -18.19 3.20
N MET A 337 -6.89 -17.00 3.44
CA MET A 337 -8.30 -16.76 3.76
C MET A 337 -8.86 -15.72 2.81
N VAL A 338 -9.96 -16.04 2.15
CA VAL A 338 -10.67 -15.17 1.21
C VAL A 338 -12.09 -14.94 1.71
N THR A 339 -12.44 -13.70 1.99
CA THR A 339 -13.74 -13.31 2.53
C THR A 339 -14.29 -12.09 1.82
N ASN A 340 -15.60 -12.01 1.60
CA ASN A 340 -16.30 -10.89 0.96
C ASN A 340 -15.69 -10.47 -0.38
N SER A 341 -15.09 -11.41 -1.11
CA SER A 341 -14.26 -11.10 -2.27
C SER A 341 -14.82 -11.69 -3.56
N ILE A 342 -14.42 -11.12 -4.68
CA ILE A 342 -14.77 -11.62 -6.01
C ILE A 342 -13.49 -12.14 -6.67
N VAL A 343 -13.45 -13.45 -6.97
CA VAL A 343 -12.34 -14.11 -7.67
C VAL A 343 -12.89 -14.66 -8.98
N TRP A 344 -12.63 -13.93 -10.08
CA TRP A 344 -13.36 -14.16 -11.32
C TRP A 344 -12.53 -13.90 -12.57
N GLY A 345 -12.68 -14.76 -13.57
CA GLY A 345 -12.07 -14.57 -14.88
C GLY A 345 -10.56 -14.69 -14.92
N ASN A 346 -9.94 -15.27 -13.90
CA ASN A 346 -8.51 -15.57 -13.89
C ASN A 346 -8.21 -16.80 -14.77
N THR A 347 -6.97 -16.94 -15.19
CA THR A 347 -6.60 -17.99 -16.16
C THR A 347 -5.33 -18.73 -15.77
N SER A 348 -5.36 -20.05 -15.88
CA SER A 348 -4.19 -20.92 -15.77
C SER A 348 -4.51 -22.32 -16.33
N PRO A 349 -3.50 -23.16 -16.63
CA PRO A 349 -3.72 -24.57 -16.99
C PRO A 349 -4.36 -25.39 -15.88
N LYS A 350 -4.19 -24.99 -14.58
CA LYS A 350 -4.78 -25.64 -13.42
C LYS A 350 -5.21 -24.60 -12.39
N GLY A 351 -6.47 -24.71 -11.88
CA GLY A 351 -7.00 -23.82 -10.87
C GLY A 351 -7.01 -22.37 -11.34
N ASN A 352 -7.88 -22.07 -12.29
CA ASN A 352 -8.01 -20.73 -12.84
C ASN A 352 -8.15 -19.69 -11.74
N GLU A 353 -9.09 -19.92 -10.82
CA GLU A 353 -9.38 -18.97 -9.76
C GLU A 353 -8.49 -19.23 -8.53
N ILE A 354 -8.49 -20.46 -8.03
CA ILE A 354 -7.75 -20.85 -6.82
C ILE A 354 -7.08 -22.21 -7.02
N TYR A 355 -5.82 -22.33 -6.63
CA TYR A 355 -5.04 -23.56 -6.67
C TYR A 355 -4.32 -23.83 -5.34
N LEU A 356 -4.43 -25.07 -4.86
CA LEU A 356 -3.78 -25.53 -3.63
C LEU A 356 -2.91 -26.75 -3.91
N GLU A 357 -1.62 -26.67 -3.61
CA GLU A 357 -0.66 -27.74 -3.81
C GLU A 357 -0.03 -28.22 -2.51
N GLN A 358 -0.04 -29.53 -2.31
CA GLN A 358 0.73 -30.25 -1.28
C GLN A 358 0.42 -29.86 0.17
N ALA A 359 -0.03 -30.84 0.95
CA ALA A 359 -0.26 -30.67 2.39
C ALA A 359 1.02 -30.18 3.12
N PRO A 360 0.91 -29.30 4.13
CA PRO A 360 -0.33 -28.90 4.82
C PRO A 360 -0.98 -27.60 4.29
N THR A 361 -0.88 -27.29 3.01
CA THR A 361 -1.49 -26.09 2.41
C THR A 361 -3.01 -26.00 2.67
N GLU A 362 -3.49 -24.84 3.09
CA GLU A 362 -4.90 -24.61 3.37
C GLU A 362 -5.41 -23.29 2.73
N CYS A 363 -6.66 -23.31 2.29
CA CYS A 363 -7.38 -22.09 1.90
C CYS A 363 -8.79 -22.11 2.47
N GLY A 364 -9.19 -21.03 3.16
CA GLY A 364 -10.56 -20.77 3.55
C GLY A 364 -11.22 -19.81 2.56
N VAL A 365 -12.47 -20.07 2.19
CA VAL A 365 -13.26 -19.18 1.32
C VAL A 365 -14.66 -19.07 1.92
N THR A 366 -15.10 -17.85 2.22
CA THR A 366 -16.41 -17.57 2.81
C THR A 366 -17.01 -16.31 2.22
N TYR A 367 -18.32 -16.24 2.05
CA TYR A 367 -19.03 -15.05 1.58
C TYR A 367 -18.38 -14.41 0.35
N SER A 368 -17.97 -15.24 -0.60
CA SER A 368 -17.19 -14.78 -1.76
C SER A 368 -17.78 -15.32 -3.06
N ASN A 369 -17.63 -14.54 -4.12
CA ASN A 369 -18.03 -14.96 -5.46
C ASN A 369 -16.82 -15.52 -6.21
N VAL A 370 -16.84 -16.84 -6.45
CA VAL A 370 -15.72 -17.53 -7.10
C VAL A 370 -16.21 -18.25 -8.34
N ALA A 371 -15.64 -17.94 -9.50
CA ALA A 371 -16.05 -18.57 -10.76
C ALA A 371 -15.84 -20.08 -10.74
N GLY A 372 -16.88 -20.82 -11.14
CA GLY A 372 -16.93 -22.28 -11.05
C GLY A 372 -17.23 -22.82 -9.65
N GLY A 373 -17.46 -21.96 -8.68
CA GLY A 373 -17.76 -22.31 -7.29
C GLY A 373 -16.69 -23.19 -6.67
N GLN A 374 -17.07 -24.06 -5.73
CA GLN A 374 -16.14 -25.01 -5.10
C GLN A 374 -15.46 -25.95 -6.12
N ALA A 375 -16.17 -26.30 -7.22
CA ALA A 375 -15.63 -27.17 -8.25
C ALA A 375 -14.57 -26.48 -9.13
N GLY A 376 -14.55 -25.15 -9.16
CA GLY A 376 -13.54 -24.32 -9.85
C GLY A 376 -12.22 -24.24 -9.09
N VAL A 377 -12.18 -24.64 -7.80
CA VAL A 377 -10.96 -24.69 -7.00
C VAL A 377 -10.24 -26.02 -7.23
N THR A 378 -8.97 -25.95 -7.62
CA THR A 378 -8.13 -27.14 -7.75
C THR A 378 -7.37 -27.42 -6.48
N VAL A 379 -7.53 -28.63 -5.92
CA VAL A 379 -6.89 -29.08 -4.66
C VAL A 379 -6.08 -30.32 -4.95
N GLU A 380 -4.75 -30.24 -4.78
CA GLU A 380 -3.82 -31.35 -5.04
C GLU A 380 -3.00 -31.71 -3.79
N GLY A 381 -2.35 -32.85 -3.80
CA GLY A 381 -1.33 -33.26 -2.83
C GLY A 381 -1.77 -33.39 -1.36
N GLY A 382 -3.09 -33.50 -1.09
CA GLY A 382 -3.63 -33.59 0.27
C GLY A 382 -3.81 -32.24 0.96
N SER A 383 -3.76 -31.15 0.21
CA SER A 383 -4.13 -29.80 0.66
C SER A 383 -5.59 -29.74 1.10
N ARG A 384 -5.95 -28.69 1.82
CA ARG A 384 -7.29 -28.54 2.38
C ARG A 384 -7.96 -27.25 1.90
N LEU A 385 -9.14 -27.41 1.30
CA LEU A 385 -10.07 -26.32 1.06
C LEU A 385 -11.14 -26.31 2.17
N ASN A 386 -11.21 -25.20 2.89
CA ASN A 386 -12.27 -24.89 3.83
C ASN A 386 -13.31 -24.03 3.13
N TRP A 387 -14.23 -24.67 2.39
CA TRP A 387 -15.32 -23.98 1.70
C TRP A 387 -16.43 -23.68 2.70
N GLY A 388 -16.49 -22.42 3.13
CA GLY A 388 -17.43 -21.97 4.16
C GLY A 388 -18.80 -21.58 3.61
N GLU A 389 -19.51 -20.75 4.37
CA GLU A 389 -20.88 -20.36 4.12
C GLU A 389 -20.99 -19.31 3.00
N ASP A 390 -22.15 -19.27 2.35
CA ASP A 390 -22.66 -18.24 1.44
C ASP A 390 -21.69 -17.80 0.30
N ASN A 391 -20.84 -18.72 -0.14
CA ASN A 391 -20.10 -18.53 -1.37
C ASN A 391 -21.03 -18.69 -2.58
N ILE A 392 -20.90 -17.84 -3.58
CA ILE A 392 -21.69 -17.86 -4.80
C ILE A 392 -20.81 -18.10 -6.05
N ASP A 393 -21.46 -18.51 -7.14
CA ASP A 393 -20.86 -18.72 -8.47
C ASP A 393 -21.82 -18.12 -9.51
N VAL A 394 -21.78 -16.80 -9.63
CA VAL A 394 -22.67 -16.03 -10.51
C VAL A 394 -21.89 -14.88 -11.12
N ASP A 395 -22.15 -14.54 -12.37
CA ASP A 395 -21.53 -13.37 -13.01
C ASP A 395 -21.62 -12.13 -12.10
N PRO A 396 -20.50 -11.55 -11.67
CA PRO A 396 -20.49 -10.40 -10.77
C PRO A 396 -21.11 -9.13 -11.35
N LEU A 397 -21.37 -9.08 -12.66
CA LEU A 397 -21.94 -7.94 -13.36
C LEU A 397 -21.18 -6.64 -13.09
N PHE A 398 -19.88 -6.63 -13.32
CA PHE A 398 -19.08 -5.41 -13.26
C PHE A 398 -19.57 -4.38 -14.30
N ALA A 399 -19.37 -3.11 -14.01
CA ALA A 399 -19.81 -2.01 -14.87
C ALA A 399 -19.12 -2.05 -16.24
N ASP A 400 -17.79 -2.06 -16.25
CA ASP A 400 -16.97 -2.19 -17.45
C ASP A 400 -15.54 -2.67 -17.07
N PRO A 401 -15.34 -3.97 -16.87
CA PRO A 401 -14.05 -4.50 -16.44
C PRO A 401 -12.94 -4.35 -17.50
N ASP A 402 -13.30 -4.24 -18.78
CA ASP A 402 -12.33 -4.06 -19.87
C ASP A 402 -11.66 -2.68 -19.85
N THR A 403 -12.33 -1.68 -19.29
CA THR A 403 -11.77 -0.34 -19.07
C THR A 403 -11.29 -0.10 -17.63
N GLY A 404 -11.35 -1.14 -16.77
CA GLY A 404 -10.90 -1.07 -15.38
C GLY A 404 -11.97 -0.60 -14.40
N ASN A 405 -13.25 -0.57 -14.78
CA ASN A 405 -14.35 -0.22 -13.91
C ASN A 405 -14.98 -1.48 -13.28
N TYR A 406 -14.54 -1.82 -12.07
CA TYR A 406 -14.98 -2.99 -11.31
C TYR A 406 -16.11 -2.70 -10.31
N HIS A 407 -16.78 -1.55 -10.41
CA HIS A 407 -18.00 -1.31 -9.66
C HIS A 407 -19.10 -2.27 -10.09
N LEU A 408 -19.90 -2.71 -9.14
CA LEU A 408 -21.03 -3.61 -9.41
C LEU A 408 -22.19 -2.84 -10.02
N LYS A 409 -22.80 -3.35 -11.09
CA LYS A 409 -24.01 -2.74 -11.65
C LYS A 409 -25.14 -2.72 -10.62
N SER A 410 -25.90 -1.62 -10.57
CA SER A 410 -27.03 -1.47 -9.68
C SER A 410 -28.15 -0.62 -10.25
N GLN A 411 -29.37 -1.12 -10.18
CA GLN A 411 -30.59 -0.37 -10.52
C GLN A 411 -30.87 0.77 -9.52
N ALA A 412 -30.34 0.69 -8.29
CA ALA A 412 -30.45 1.76 -7.29
C ALA A 412 -29.32 2.79 -7.39
N GLY A 413 -28.24 2.45 -8.07
CA GLY A 413 -27.11 3.34 -8.36
C GLY A 413 -25.76 2.74 -8.01
N ARG A 414 -24.81 2.94 -8.90
CA ARG A 414 -23.37 2.72 -8.71
C ARG A 414 -22.60 4.02 -8.90
N TRP A 415 -21.46 4.11 -8.29
CA TRP A 415 -20.54 5.20 -8.56
C TRP A 415 -19.88 5.04 -9.94
N ASP A 416 -19.78 6.13 -10.66
CA ASP A 416 -19.14 6.17 -11.97
C ASP A 416 -17.94 7.13 -11.94
N ASN A 417 -16.74 6.55 -12.07
CA ASN A 417 -15.49 7.27 -11.93
C ASN A 417 -15.27 8.32 -13.03
N ASP A 418 -15.79 8.09 -14.23
CA ASP A 418 -15.60 9.01 -15.35
C ASP A 418 -16.43 10.28 -15.20
N SER A 419 -17.70 10.11 -14.83
CA SER A 419 -18.61 11.23 -14.64
C SER A 419 -18.58 11.83 -13.23
N GLN A 420 -17.96 11.15 -12.25
CA GLN A 420 -17.96 11.50 -10.82
C GLN A 420 -19.38 11.65 -10.27
N THR A 421 -20.28 10.78 -10.71
CA THR A 421 -21.71 10.80 -10.33
C THR A 421 -22.24 9.39 -10.08
N TRP A 422 -23.39 9.32 -9.43
CA TRP A 422 -24.16 8.09 -9.30
C TRP A 422 -24.96 7.85 -10.58
N VAL A 423 -24.82 6.66 -11.17
CA VAL A 423 -25.55 6.21 -12.36
C VAL A 423 -26.35 4.96 -12.03
N GLN A 424 -27.50 4.79 -12.71
CA GLN A 424 -28.35 3.60 -12.58
C GLN A 424 -28.13 2.69 -13.77
N ASP A 425 -28.03 1.41 -13.48
CA ASP A 425 -27.95 0.35 -14.50
C ASP A 425 -29.32 -0.31 -14.71
N ASP A 426 -29.45 -1.17 -15.70
CA ASP A 426 -30.66 -1.93 -15.99
C ASP A 426 -30.77 -3.24 -15.20
N VAL A 427 -29.69 -3.61 -14.51
CA VAL A 427 -29.56 -4.83 -13.70
C VAL A 427 -28.87 -4.53 -12.38
N THR A 428 -29.05 -5.43 -11.40
CA THR A 428 -28.36 -5.37 -10.10
C THR A 428 -27.48 -6.61 -9.95
N SER A 429 -26.24 -6.39 -9.55
CA SER A 429 -25.26 -7.45 -9.28
C SER A 429 -25.70 -8.33 -8.12
N PRO A 430 -25.53 -9.66 -8.23
CA PRO A 430 -25.78 -10.59 -7.12
C PRO A 430 -24.73 -10.49 -6.00
N CYS A 431 -23.65 -9.74 -6.19
CA CYS A 431 -22.63 -9.50 -5.19
C CYS A 431 -22.96 -8.33 -4.25
N ILE A 432 -24.04 -7.59 -4.52
CA ILE A 432 -24.55 -6.54 -3.62
C ILE A 432 -25.29 -7.21 -2.45
N ASP A 433 -25.02 -6.76 -1.23
CA ASP A 433 -25.58 -7.29 0.03
C ASP A 433 -25.30 -8.78 0.25
N ALA A 434 -24.24 -9.32 -0.33
CA ALA A 434 -23.95 -10.74 -0.30
C ALA A 434 -22.70 -11.11 0.54
N GLY A 435 -22.09 -10.14 1.20
CA GLY A 435 -20.97 -10.37 2.11
C GLY A 435 -21.39 -10.89 3.48
N ASP A 436 -20.40 -11.18 4.32
CA ASP A 436 -20.56 -11.73 5.67
C ASP A 436 -21.45 -10.82 6.54
N PRO A 437 -22.56 -11.35 7.06
CA PRO A 437 -23.47 -10.59 7.95
C PRO A 437 -22.81 -10.03 9.21
N MET A 438 -21.68 -10.61 9.63
CA MET A 438 -20.90 -10.14 10.77
C MET A 438 -19.87 -9.07 10.41
N SER A 439 -19.63 -8.85 9.12
CA SER A 439 -18.76 -7.78 8.66
C SER A 439 -19.47 -6.42 8.76
N PRO A 440 -18.76 -5.35 9.17
CA PRO A 440 -19.35 -4.02 9.22
C PRO A 440 -19.67 -3.53 7.80
N ILE A 441 -20.81 -2.88 7.63
CA ILE A 441 -21.22 -2.25 6.36
C ILE A 441 -20.24 -1.14 5.96
N GLY A 442 -19.51 -0.59 6.92
CA GLY A 442 -18.55 0.48 6.67
C GLY A 442 -19.23 1.80 6.27
N TRP A 443 -18.81 2.35 5.14
CA TRP A 443 -19.29 3.62 4.61
C TRP A 443 -20.24 3.45 3.40
N GLU A 444 -20.79 2.26 3.20
CA GLU A 444 -21.74 2.04 2.12
C GLU A 444 -22.96 2.97 2.26
N LEU A 445 -23.21 3.74 1.20
CA LEU A 445 -24.27 4.74 1.22
C LEU A 445 -25.65 4.09 1.07
N PHE A 446 -26.62 4.67 1.75
CA PHE A 446 -28.02 4.27 1.62
C PHE A 446 -28.55 4.44 0.17
N PRO A 447 -29.37 3.48 -0.33
CA PRO A 447 -29.77 2.21 0.29
C PRO A 447 -28.66 1.15 0.26
N ASN A 448 -28.43 0.44 1.36
CA ASN A 448 -27.34 -0.53 1.51
C ASN A 448 -27.76 -1.91 2.06
N GLY A 449 -29.01 -2.27 2.06
CA GLY A 449 -29.51 -3.60 2.42
C GLY A 449 -29.18 -4.15 3.82
N GLY A 450 -28.27 -3.52 4.55
CA GLY A 450 -27.84 -3.93 5.88
C GLY A 450 -26.72 -4.98 5.90
N PHE A 451 -26.22 -5.38 4.73
CA PHE A 451 -25.09 -6.30 4.57
C PHE A 451 -24.04 -5.65 3.67
N VAL A 452 -22.79 -5.96 3.93
CA VAL A 452 -21.68 -5.48 3.11
C VAL A 452 -21.74 -6.12 1.71
N ASN A 453 -21.37 -5.38 0.68
CA ASN A 453 -21.20 -5.93 -0.66
C ASN A 453 -19.98 -6.87 -0.72
N MET A 454 -19.84 -7.65 -1.78
CA MET A 454 -18.59 -8.34 -2.10
C MET A 454 -17.73 -7.50 -3.04
N GLY A 455 -16.39 -7.66 -2.96
CA GLY A 455 -15.43 -7.01 -3.88
C GLY A 455 -14.81 -5.73 -3.36
N ALA A 456 -13.94 -5.11 -4.16
CA ALA A 456 -13.01 -4.07 -3.75
C ALA A 456 -13.64 -2.76 -3.24
N TYR A 457 -14.85 -2.46 -3.63
CA TYR A 457 -15.55 -1.25 -3.19
C TYR A 457 -16.49 -1.51 -1.99
N ALA A 458 -16.56 -2.74 -1.52
CA ALA A 458 -17.37 -3.12 -0.35
C ALA A 458 -16.95 -2.33 0.90
N GLY A 459 -17.93 -1.85 1.67
CA GLY A 459 -17.68 -1.06 2.87
C GLY A 459 -17.18 0.36 2.62
N THR A 460 -17.13 0.83 1.37
CA THR A 460 -16.66 2.18 1.00
C THR A 460 -17.80 3.11 0.60
N VAL A 461 -17.51 4.41 0.47
CA VAL A 461 -18.47 5.40 -0.04
C VAL A 461 -18.86 5.20 -1.52
N GLU A 462 -18.10 4.39 -2.26
CA GLU A 462 -18.32 4.07 -3.68
C GLU A 462 -19.05 2.73 -3.87
N ALA A 463 -19.39 2.04 -2.79
CA ALA A 463 -20.13 0.78 -2.83
C ALA A 463 -21.45 0.96 -3.57
N SER A 464 -21.75 0.05 -4.48
CA SER A 464 -22.99 0.07 -5.25
C SER A 464 -24.20 -0.16 -4.35
N LYS A 465 -25.26 0.61 -4.59
CA LYS A 465 -26.45 0.67 -3.73
C LYS A 465 -27.38 -0.51 -3.94
N SER A 466 -28.04 -0.94 -2.88
CA SER A 466 -29.01 -2.04 -2.88
C SER A 466 -30.31 -1.67 -3.58
N TYR A 467 -30.85 -2.60 -4.37
CA TYR A 467 -32.12 -2.43 -5.09
C TYR A 467 -33.21 -3.33 -4.54
N PHE A 468 -34.28 -2.72 -4.02
CA PHE A 468 -35.39 -3.42 -3.36
C PHE A 468 -36.64 -3.61 -4.25
N GLY A 469 -36.52 -3.40 -5.57
CA GLY A 469 -37.62 -3.63 -6.51
C GLY A 469 -38.64 -2.49 -6.63
N GLU A 470 -38.51 -1.43 -5.83
CA GLU A 470 -39.33 -0.21 -5.86
C GLU A 470 -38.41 1.02 -5.84
N PRO A 471 -38.82 2.17 -6.37
CA PRO A 471 -38.04 3.38 -6.22
C PRO A 471 -37.80 3.67 -4.74
N VAL A 472 -36.55 3.81 -4.38
CA VAL A 472 -36.18 4.14 -2.99
C VAL A 472 -36.78 5.50 -2.66
N CYS A 473 -37.46 5.58 -1.52
CA CYS A 473 -38.04 6.82 -1.08
C CYS A 473 -36.89 7.81 -0.77
N GLU A 474 -36.84 8.94 -1.50
CA GLU A 474 -35.87 10.01 -1.25
C GLU A 474 -36.05 10.70 0.12
N ILE A 475 -37.12 10.34 0.84
CA ILE A 475 -37.43 10.86 2.16
C ILE A 475 -36.95 9.81 3.19
N ILE A 476 -35.87 10.11 3.88
CA ILE A 476 -35.42 9.31 5.01
C ILE A 476 -36.44 9.34 6.10
N VAL A 477 -37.17 8.26 6.30
CA VAL A 477 -38.10 8.09 7.42
C VAL A 477 -37.26 7.56 8.59
N ALA A 478 -37.24 8.30 9.71
CA ALA A 478 -36.45 7.86 10.87
C ALA A 478 -36.89 6.47 11.34
N GLY A 479 -35.97 5.49 11.29
CA GLY A 479 -36.24 4.10 11.61
C GLY A 479 -36.46 3.16 10.40
N ASP A 480 -36.49 3.71 9.19
CA ASP A 480 -36.46 2.95 7.94
C ASP A 480 -34.99 2.64 7.60
N ILE A 481 -34.55 1.46 8.00
CA ILE A 481 -33.15 1.05 7.92
C ILE A 481 -32.82 0.46 6.56
N ASN A 482 -33.80 -0.19 5.93
CA ASN A 482 -33.66 -0.78 4.61
C ASN A 482 -34.01 0.17 3.45
N GLY A 483 -34.59 1.35 3.75
CA GLY A 483 -34.89 2.38 2.78
C GLY A 483 -36.07 2.10 1.86
N ASP A 484 -36.97 1.21 2.23
CA ASP A 484 -38.17 0.88 1.46
C ASP A 484 -39.31 1.92 1.64
N GLY A 485 -39.09 2.97 2.44
CA GLY A 485 -40.06 4.01 2.78
C GLY A 485 -41.03 3.62 3.89
N HIS A 486 -40.84 2.46 4.52
CA HIS A 486 -41.75 1.94 5.56
C HIS A 486 -40.95 1.45 6.78
N VAL A 487 -41.23 2.00 7.94
CA VAL A 487 -40.71 1.47 9.20
C VAL A 487 -41.53 0.23 9.59
N ASN A 488 -40.97 -0.94 9.46
CA ASN A 488 -41.67 -2.20 9.66
C ASN A 488 -40.75 -3.30 10.27
N ARG A 489 -41.17 -4.55 10.16
CA ARG A 489 -40.43 -5.68 10.74
C ARG A 489 -39.08 -5.92 10.07
N ALA A 490 -38.90 -5.61 8.78
CA ALA A 490 -37.65 -5.80 8.08
C ALA A 490 -36.56 -4.88 8.66
N ASP A 491 -36.91 -3.64 9.01
CA ASP A 491 -35.99 -2.70 9.68
C ASP A 491 -35.58 -3.19 11.06
N LEU A 492 -36.51 -3.77 11.81
CA LEU A 492 -36.26 -4.34 13.12
C LEU A 492 -35.37 -5.59 13.03
N GLU A 493 -35.49 -6.39 11.99
CA GLU A 493 -34.63 -7.56 11.75
C GLU A 493 -33.19 -7.15 11.45
N ILE A 494 -32.98 -6.14 10.62
CA ILE A 494 -31.67 -5.55 10.35
C ILE A 494 -31.08 -4.95 11.63
N MET A 495 -31.85 -4.17 12.38
CA MET A 495 -31.41 -3.59 13.65
C MET A 495 -31.08 -4.66 14.68
N ALA A 496 -31.82 -5.76 14.72
CA ALA A 496 -31.56 -6.87 15.67
C ALA A 496 -30.28 -7.63 15.34
N LEU A 497 -29.91 -7.78 14.06
CA LEU A 497 -28.66 -8.41 13.61
C LEU A 497 -27.44 -7.60 14.04
N HIS A 498 -27.56 -6.27 14.10
CA HIS A 498 -26.46 -5.36 14.48
C HIS A 498 -26.55 -4.81 15.91
N TRP A 499 -27.54 -5.25 16.71
CA TRP A 499 -27.79 -4.73 18.09
C TRP A 499 -26.67 -5.09 19.09
N THR A 500 -25.82 -6.04 18.78
CA THR A 500 -24.75 -6.51 19.68
C THR A 500 -23.39 -5.82 19.46
N ASP A 501 -23.25 -4.95 18.48
CA ASP A 501 -22.02 -4.21 18.25
C ASP A 501 -21.93 -3.03 19.22
N GLU A 502 -21.39 -3.30 20.43
CA GLU A 502 -21.01 -2.29 21.41
C GLU A 502 -19.74 -1.53 20.95
N GLY A 503 -19.88 -0.63 19.98
CA GLY A 503 -18.90 0.38 19.64
C GLY A 503 -19.50 1.77 19.85
N PRO A 504 -18.81 2.72 20.54
CA PRO A 504 -19.32 4.10 20.62
C PRO A 504 -19.26 4.70 19.21
N LEU A 505 -20.45 5.09 18.71
CA LEU A 505 -20.55 5.92 17.50
C LEU A 505 -19.69 7.18 17.69
N PRO A 506 -18.79 7.53 16.76
CA PRO A 506 -18.19 8.85 16.75
C PRO A 506 -19.31 9.86 16.51
N LEU A 507 -19.53 10.75 17.48
CA LEU A 507 -20.40 11.90 17.33
C LEU A 507 -19.85 12.84 16.25
N PRO A 508 -20.75 13.53 15.52
CA PRO A 508 -20.42 14.31 14.34
C PRO A 508 -19.44 15.45 14.57
#